data_abe0877dd8cfa40f7d6af4b49201ac9f
#
_entry.id   abe0877dd8cfa40f7d6af4b49201ac9f
#
_cell.length_a   1.000
_cell.length_b   1.000
_cell.length_c   1.000
_cell.angle_alpha   90.00
_cell.angle_beta   90.00
_cell.angle_gamma   90.00
#
_symmetry.space_group_name_H-M   'P 1'
#
loop_
_entity.id
_entity.type
_entity.pdbx_description
1 polymer ?
#
loop_
_entity_poly.entity_id
_entity_poly.type
_entity_poly.pdbx_seq_one_letter_code
_entity_poly.pdbx_strand_id
1 'polypeptide(L)'
;MNREEIDYVQSSIGYQFKNLTLLQQAFTRKSYSAEHPEAQDNEVLEFYGDEVLDLYVTKLMYKKFSKIENGELVSEKNEGDLTKLKSAFVSKETLAHSVHNFGFSEFLYIGNSDIKNDAKNSASVNEDLFEAIVGAVAVDCDWDFSVLEKVCEKMLQMETVNNYVAVLVHQKSHELGFGEPLYRCGEYQSDSPDAFRSFENLWETRIGNRRWGASSKNPKTGLHDYSIKIGEHFFVGTGDDVFHAKLAVDKKAYMFLVHEEIKRKLRAVDYTNPVSQLHEFMQKKIIFEPRYEFFEYHDSNGNPIWRCSVSLEGMSEKFVAEGVSKKDVKQEAAGKLLHAFVETAVEESEEWKIPHYYSGFARFWSDEQKKELDEEFNRAFPDWH
;
A
#
# COMPACT_ATOMS: atom_id res chain seq x y z
N MET A 1 -15.77 27.02 15.49
CA MET A 1 -15.46 25.88 16.41
C MET A 1 -15.70 26.34 17.84
N ASN A 2 -16.30 25.47 18.67
CA ASN A 2 -16.39 25.69 20.09
C ASN A 2 -15.07 25.31 20.79
N ARG A 3 -14.97 25.58 22.11
CA ARG A 3 -13.73 25.37 22.87
C ARG A 3 -13.34 23.88 22.95
N GLU A 4 -14.30 22.99 23.10
CA GLU A 4 -14.05 21.54 23.18
C GLU A 4 -13.52 20.98 21.85
N GLU A 5 -14.05 21.44 20.71
CA GLU A 5 -13.57 21.09 19.37
C GLU A 5 -12.14 21.60 19.16
N ILE A 6 -11.83 22.84 19.54
CA ILE A 6 -10.49 23.42 19.46
C ILE A 6 -9.51 22.60 20.29
N ASP A 7 -9.83 22.33 21.56
CA ASP A 7 -8.97 21.58 22.47
C ASP A 7 -8.76 20.14 21.97
N TYR A 8 -9.79 19.53 21.38
CA TYR A 8 -9.71 18.21 20.76
C TYR A 8 -8.74 18.20 19.56
N VAL A 9 -8.90 19.13 18.62
CA VAL A 9 -8.01 19.21 17.42
C VAL A 9 -6.56 19.42 17.87
N GLN A 10 -6.32 20.41 18.73
CA GLN A 10 -4.96 20.72 19.22
C GLN A 10 -4.30 19.53 19.93
N SER A 11 -5.03 18.81 20.76
CA SER A 11 -4.50 17.62 21.43
C SER A 11 -4.25 16.47 20.44
N SER A 12 -5.13 16.32 19.46
CA SER A 12 -5.02 15.29 18.42
C SER A 12 -3.79 15.49 17.53
N ILE A 13 -3.52 16.73 17.10
CA ILE A 13 -2.34 17.03 16.26
C ILE A 13 -1.06 17.28 17.08
N GLY A 14 -1.18 17.44 18.42
CA GLY A 14 -0.04 17.69 19.33
C GLY A 14 0.55 19.09 19.22
N TYR A 15 -0.26 20.07 18.80
CA TYR A 15 0.15 21.46 18.66
C TYR A 15 -0.87 22.40 19.30
N GLN A 16 -0.38 23.40 20.05
CA GLN A 16 -1.20 24.46 20.63
C GLN A 16 -1.03 25.74 19.84
N PHE A 17 -2.10 26.19 19.17
CA PHE A 17 -2.07 27.42 18.38
C PHE A 17 -1.90 28.66 19.24
N LYS A 18 -0.98 29.53 18.82
CA LYS A 18 -0.83 30.90 19.36
C LYS A 18 -1.96 31.80 18.86
N ASN A 19 -2.36 31.59 17.59
CA ASN A 19 -3.46 32.29 16.95
C ASN A 19 -4.56 31.29 16.53
N LEU A 20 -5.60 31.19 17.34
CA LEU A 20 -6.75 30.31 17.08
C LEU A 20 -7.54 30.66 15.81
N THR A 21 -7.38 31.89 15.29
CA THR A 21 -8.03 32.28 14.02
C THR A 21 -7.47 31.48 12.85
N LEU A 22 -6.17 31.15 12.85
CA LEU A 22 -5.57 30.29 11.81
C LEU A 22 -6.14 28.89 11.85
N LEU A 23 -6.35 28.33 13.06
CA LEU A 23 -7.02 27.03 13.19
C LEU A 23 -8.44 27.08 12.64
N GLN A 24 -9.22 28.10 12.98
CA GLN A 24 -10.58 28.24 12.46
C GLN A 24 -10.60 28.44 10.93
N GLN A 25 -9.66 29.19 10.38
CA GLN A 25 -9.50 29.37 8.93
C GLN A 25 -9.21 28.05 8.23
N ALA A 26 -8.35 27.17 8.79
CA ALA A 26 -8.08 25.86 8.22
C ALA A 26 -9.35 24.99 8.07
N PHE A 27 -10.32 25.16 8.95
CA PHE A 27 -11.60 24.47 8.90
C PHE A 27 -12.69 25.22 8.10
N THR A 28 -12.37 26.32 7.43
CA THR A 28 -13.34 27.11 6.68
C THR A 28 -13.21 26.90 5.17
N ARG A 29 -14.20 26.27 4.59
CA ARG A 29 -14.26 26.03 3.14
C ARG A 29 -14.64 27.30 2.36
N LYS A 30 -14.18 27.39 1.10
CA LYS A 30 -14.54 28.47 0.18
C LYS A 30 -16.05 28.65 0.00
N SER A 31 -16.82 27.56 0.01
CA SER A 31 -18.28 27.63 -0.05
C SER A 31 -18.89 28.38 1.13
N TYR A 32 -18.27 28.26 2.33
CA TYR A 32 -18.70 29.01 3.52
C TYR A 32 -18.31 30.48 3.43
N SER A 33 -17.05 30.78 3.08
CA SER A 33 -16.60 32.18 2.96
C SER A 33 -17.35 32.95 1.88
N ALA A 34 -17.82 32.30 0.81
CA ALA A 34 -18.66 32.88 -0.20
C ALA A 34 -20.03 33.38 0.31
N GLU A 35 -20.55 32.70 1.37
CA GLU A 35 -21.81 33.07 2.05
C GLU A 35 -21.54 33.97 3.26
N HIS A 36 -20.30 34.04 3.75
CA HIS A 36 -19.83 34.76 4.94
C HIS A 36 -18.58 35.60 4.62
N PRO A 37 -18.71 36.79 3.99
CA PRO A 37 -17.57 37.59 3.50
C PRO A 37 -16.56 38.00 4.60
N GLU A 38 -16.93 37.94 5.85
CA GLU A 38 -16.03 38.19 7.00
C GLU A 38 -15.08 37.02 7.30
N ALA A 39 -15.39 35.81 6.80
CA ALA A 39 -14.57 34.62 7.01
C ALA A 39 -13.57 34.45 5.88
N GLN A 40 -12.33 34.13 6.22
CA GLN A 40 -11.31 33.70 5.25
C GLN A 40 -11.38 32.18 5.08
N ASP A 41 -11.26 31.70 3.83
CA ASP A 41 -11.20 30.27 3.55
C ASP A 41 -9.80 29.68 3.72
N ASN A 42 -9.71 28.38 3.53
CA ASN A 42 -8.52 27.58 3.76
C ASN A 42 -7.61 27.40 2.53
N GLU A 43 -7.99 27.86 1.33
CA GLU A 43 -7.24 27.58 0.08
C GLU A 43 -5.75 27.98 0.15
N VAL A 44 -5.43 29.11 0.78
CA VAL A 44 -4.04 29.56 0.92
C VAL A 44 -3.28 28.74 1.95
N LEU A 45 -3.94 28.30 3.01
CA LEU A 45 -3.34 27.41 4.01
C LEU A 45 -3.09 26.01 3.45
N GLU A 46 -4.03 25.49 2.64
CA GLU A 46 -3.88 24.26 1.86
C GLU A 46 -2.60 24.29 1.02
N PHE A 47 -2.43 25.32 0.20
CA PHE A 47 -1.23 25.49 -0.63
C PHE A 47 0.07 25.42 0.18
N TYR A 48 0.14 26.09 1.34
CA TYR A 48 1.33 26.03 2.18
C TYR A 48 1.52 24.67 2.85
N GLY A 49 0.44 24.02 3.20
CA GLY A 49 0.46 22.71 3.84
C GLY A 49 0.95 21.61 2.92
N ASP A 50 0.54 21.63 1.65
CA ASP A 50 1.02 20.71 0.61
C ASP A 50 2.54 20.76 0.48
N GLU A 51 3.12 21.95 0.36
CA GLU A 51 4.58 22.13 0.27
C GLU A 51 5.33 21.66 1.53
N VAL A 52 4.77 21.90 2.71
CA VAL A 52 5.34 21.41 3.98
C VAL A 52 5.30 19.90 4.04
N LEU A 53 4.20 19.30 3.65
CA LEU A 53 3.99 17.86 3.66
C LEU A 53 4.94 17.16 2.68
N ASP A 54 5.10 17.73 1.48
CA ASP A 54 6.03 17.27 0.47
C ASP A 54 7.49 17.29 0.96
N LEU A 55 7.90 18.35 1.64
CA LEU A 55 9.22 18.46 2.24
C LEU A 55 9.41 17.46 3.38
N TYR A 56 8.39 17.31 4.23
CA TYR A 56 8.41 16.37 5.34
C TYR A 56 8.61 14.94 4.84
N VAL A 57 7.80 14.49 3.88
CA VAL A 57 7.87 13.12 3.33
C VAL A 57 9.18 12.90 2.58
N THR A 58 9.69 13.90 1.86
CA THR A 58 11.01 13.81 1.20
C THR A 58 12.13 13.60 2.23
N LYS A 59 12.12 14.35 3.33
CA LYS A 59 13.11 14.19 4.42
C LYS A 59 12.97 12.83 5.11
N LEU A 60 11.74 12.34 5.26
CA LEU A 60 11.46 11.01 5.79
C LEU A 60 12.08 9.92 4.91
N MET A 61 11.89 10.00 3.57
CA MET A 61 12.49 9.09 2.61
C MET A 61 14.02 9.11 2.69
N TYR A 62 14.63 10.31 2.77
CA TYR A 62 16.06 10.44 2.96
C TYR A 62 16.53 9.72 4.22
N LYS A 63 15.90 10.00 5.37
CA LYS A 63 16.26 9.37 6.66
C LYS A 63 16.16 7.85 6.62
N LYS A 64 15.19 7.32 5.88
CA LYS A 64 14.89 5.88 5.86
C LYS A 64 15.73 5.10 4.85
N PHE A 65 15.94 5.64 3.66
CA PHE A 65 16.50 4.89 2.53
C PHE A 65 17.86 5.38 2.07
N SER A 66 18.40 6.45 2.68
CA SER A 66 19.64 7.04 2.21
C SER A 66 20.61 7.29 3.37
N LYS A 67 21.90 7.21 3.07
CA LYS A 67 22.99 7.50 4.00
C LYS A 67 24.19 8.07 3.26
N ILE A 68 25.10 8.72 4.00
CA ILE A 68 26.39 9.15 3.45
C ILE A 68 27.42 8.06 3.72
N GLU A 69 28.01 7.52 2.66
CA GLU A 69 29.12 6.57 2.72
C GLU A 69 30.31 7.13 1.93
N ASN A 70 31.46 7.19 2.54
CA ASN A 70 32.71 7.73 1.94
C ASN A 70 32.56 9.15 1.35
N GLY A 71 31.65 9.96 1.88
CA GLY A 71 31.34 11.31 1.40
C GLY A 71 30.35 11.40 0.26
N GLU A 72 29.83 10.27 -0.22
CA GLU A 72 28.81 10.18 -1.28
C GLU A 72 27.46 9.78 -0.72
N LEU A 73 26.38 10.24 -1.37
CA LEU A 73 25.02 9.83 -1.04
C LEU A 73 24.73 8.46 -1.66
N VAL A 74 24.48 7.47 -0.81
CA VAL A 74 24.01 6.14 -1.21
C VAL A 74 22.57 5.96 -0.79
N SER A 75 21.73 5.46 -1.69
CA SER A 75 20.33 5.17 -1.41
C SER A 75 19.98 3.72 -1.78
N GLU A 76 19.19 3.08 -0.92
CA GLU A 76 18.65 1.73 -1.15
C GLU A 76 17.55 1.71 -2.21
N LYS A 77 16.96 2.87 -2.51
CA LYS A 77 15.88 3.06 -3.50
C LYS A 77 16.38 3.97 -4.62
N ASN A 78 15.96 3.67 -5.85
CA ASN A 78 16.18 4.58 -6.97
C ASN A 78 15.15 5.73 -6.94
N GLU A 79 15.36 6.74 -7.80
CA GLU A 79 14.49 7.93 -7.87
C GLU A 79 13.02 7.56 -8.16
N GLY A 80 12.76 6.63 -9.09
CA GLY A 80 11.41 6.20 -9.44
C GLY A 80 10.67 5.51 -8.28
N ASP A 81 11.39 4.70 -7.48
CA ASP A 81 10.81 4.06 -6.29
C ASP A 81 10.52 5.09 -5.20
N LEU A 82 11.43 6.04 -4.97
CA LEU A 82 11.21 7.13 -4.00
C LEU A 82 10.02 8.01 -4.39
N THR A 83 9.87 8.32 -5.68
CA THR A 83 8.73 9.09 -6.20
C THR A 83 7.41 8.36 -5.98
N LYS A 84 7.35 7.04 -6.25
CA LYS A 84 6.15 6.24 -6.00
C LYS A 84 5.79 6.20 -4.51
N LEU A 85 6.79 5.98 -3.66
CA LEU A 85 6.58 5.98 -2.21
C LEU A 85 6.08 7.35 -1.72
N LYS A 86 6.73 8.44 -2.14
CA LYS A 86 6.27 9.80 -1.81
C LYS A 86 4.82 10.00 -2.21
N SER A 87 4.45 9.71 -3.47
CA SER A 87 3.09 9.86 -3.96
C SER A 87 2.07 9.04 -3.16
N ALA A 88 2.45 7.86 -2.66
CA ALA A 88 1.58 7.06 -1.82
C ALA A 88 1.35 7.70 -0.44
N PHE A 89 2.38 8.30 0.16
CA PHE A 89 2.27 8.96 1.47
C PHE A 89 1.39 10.22 1.44
N VAL A 90 1.46 10.98 0.34
CA VAL A 90 0.69 12.24 0.16
C VAL A 90 -0.50 12.04 -0.78
N SER A 91 -0.96 10.79 -0.98
CA SER A 91 -2.13 10.56 -1.81
C SER A 91 -3.38 11.09 -1.14
N LYS A 92 -4.31 11.57 -1.96
CA LYS A 92 -5.65 12.01 -1.54
C LYS A 92 -6.30 11.05 -0.54
N GLU A 93 -6.24 9.75 -0.86
CA GLU A 93 -6.83 8.70 -0.05
C GLU A 93 -6.17 8.60 1.33
N THR A 94 -4.84 8.70 1.38
CA THR A 94 -4.06 8.65 2.63
C THR A 94 -4.40 9.83 3.53
N LEU A 95 -4.41 11.05 2.97
CA LEU A 95 -4.68 12.26 3.74
C LEU A 95 -6.13 12.33 4.20
N ALA A 96 -7.07 12.01 3.31
CA ALA A 96 -8.50 11.94 3.64
C ALA A 96 -8.79 10.90 4.72
N HIS A 97 -8.14 9.73 4.66
CA HIS A 97 -8.27 8.71 5.68
C HIS A 97 -7.80 9.19 7.06
N SER A 98 -6.69 9.91 7.12
CA SER A 98 -6.20 10.50 8.37
C SER A 98 -7.20 11.48 8.97
N VAL A 99 -7.73 12.40 8.17
CA VAL A 99 -8.77 13.37 8.60
C VAL A 99 -10.01 12.65 9.12
N HIS A 100 -10.43 11.61 8.42
CA HIS A 100 -11.58 10.79 8.81
C HIS A 100 -11.33 10.08 10.15
N ASN A 101 -10.16 9.50 10.36
CA ASN A 101 -9.79 8.82 11.61
C ASN A 101 -9.82 9.76 12.81
N PHE A 102 -9.44 11.02 12.63
CA PHE A 102 -9.57 12.07 13.66
C PHE A 102 -11.00 12.61 13.79
N GLY A 103 -11.89 12.32 12.84
CA GLY A 103 -13.23 12.88 12.79
C GLY A 103 -13.27 14.39 12.55
N PHE A 104 -12.22 14.96 11.97
CA PHE A 104 -12.07 16.40 11.75
C PHE A 104 -13.05 16.97 10.74
N SER A 105 -13.50 16.16 9.76
CA SER A 105 -14.49 16.55 8.75
C SER A 105 -15.77 17.14 9.37
N GLU A 106 -16.11 16.70 10.59
CA GLU A 106 -17.33 17.16 11.26
C GLU A 106 -17.25 18.63 11.72
N PHE A 107 -16.05 19.13 11.91
CA PHE A 107 -15.81 20.51 12.36
C PHE A 107 -15.72 21.52 11.21
N LEU A 108 -15.80 21.05 9.94
CA LEU A 108 -15.75 21.91 8.77
C LEU A 108 -16.92 22.90 8.73
N TYR A 109 -16.58 24.16 8.51
CA TYR A 109 -17.51 25.19 8.09
C TYR A 109 -17.70 25.09 6.57
N ILE A 110 -18.92 24.72 6.15
CA ILE A 110 -19.28 24.52 4.74
C ILE A 110 -20.51 25.32 4.37
N GLY A 111 -20.57 25.84 3.14
CA GLY A 111 -21.74 26.55 2.61
C GLY A 111 -22.81 25.58 2.10
N ASN A 112 -23.95 26.14 1.74
CA ASN A 112 -25.13 25.39 1.30
C ASN A 112 -24.88 24.49 0.06
N SER A 113 -23.95 24.88 -0.83
CA SER A 113 -23.56 24.07 -1.98
C SER A 113 -22.86 22.78 -1.56
N ASP A 114 -21.95 22.85 -0.62
CA ASP A 114 -21.18 21.72 -0.11
C ASP A 114 -22.06 20.78 0.74
N ILE A 115 -23.01 21.35 1.51
CA ILE A 115 -24.01 20.55 2.26
C ILE A 115 -24.82 19.67 1.30
N LYS A 116 -25.30 20.24 0.18
CA LYS A 116 -26.11 19.50 -0.81
C LYS A 116 -25.36 18.37 -1.50
N ASN A 117 -24.04 18.52 -1.62
CA ASN A 117 -23.15 17.57 -2.30
C ASN A 117 -22.46 16.60 -1.35
N ASP A 118 -22.83 16.59 -0.07
CA ASP A 118 -22.20 15.76 0.98
C ASP A 118 -20.66 15.91 1.02
N ALA A 119 -20.19 17.15 0.90
CA ALA A 119 -18.77 17.47 0.73
C ALA A 119 -17.90 16.99 1.93
N LYS A 120 -18.46 16.89 3.15
CA LYS A 120 -17.73 16.39 4.32
C LYS A 120 -17.20 14.97 4.15
N ASN A 121 -17.86 14.15 3.31
CA ASN A 121 -17.45 12.79 3.00
C ASN A 121 -16.57 12.69 1.74
N SER A 122 -16.30 13.81 1.07
CA SER A 122 -15.44 13.84 -0.10
C SER A 122 -13.97 13.66 0.28
N ALA A 123 -13.28 12.74 -0.38
CA ALA A 123 -11.85 12.54 -0.19
C ALA A 123 -11.05 13.81 -0.52
N SER A 124 -11.42 14.54 -1.57
CA SER A 124 -10.74 15.80 -1.93
C SER A 124 -10.89 16.86 -0.84
N VAL A 125 -12.09 17.01 -0.28
CA VAL A 125 -12.34 17.99 0.79
C VAL A 125 -11.55 17.65 2.06
N ASN A 126 -11.38 16.36 2.35
CA ASN A 126 -10.62 15.91 3.50
C ASN A 126 -9.10 16.00 3.27
N GLU A 127 -8.63 15.80 2.04
CA GLU A 127 -7.26 16.12 1.62
C GLU A 127 -6.95 17.58 1.87
N ASP A 128 -7.75 18.51 1.26
CA ASP A 128 -7.62 19.96 1.42
C ASP A 128 -7.59 20.37 2.90
N LEU A 129 -8.44 19.73 3.75
CA LEU A 129 -8.47 20.00 5.19
C LEU A 129 -7.19 19.56 5.88
N PHE A 130 -6.65 18.37 5.54
CA PHE A 130 -5.39 17.91 6.09
C PHE A 130 -4.27 18.92 5.84
N GLU A 131 -4.11 19.30 4.57
CA GLU A 131 -3.11 20.26 4.14
C GLU A 131 -3.32 21.63 4.79
N ALA A 132 -4.56 22.11 4.84
CA ALA A 132 -4.86 23.38 5.47
C ALA A 132 -4.50 23.42 6.98
N ILE A 133 -4.69 22.32 7.70
CA ILE A 133 -4.27 22.22 9.11
C ILE A 133 -2.74 22.30 9.21
N VAL A 134 -2.00 21.58 8.36
CA VAL A 134 -0.54 21.63 8.34
C VAL A 134 -0.05 23.03 7.98
N GLY A 135 -0.67 23.69 7.00
CA GLY A 135 -0.35 25.07 6.61
C GLY A 135 -0.64 26.07 7.71
N ALA A 136 -1.75 25.91 8.44
CA ALA A 136 -2.07 26.76 9.58
C ALA A 136 -1.02 26.64 10.70
N VAL A 137 -0.53 25.42 10.97
CA VAL A 137 0.56 25.21 11.92
C VAL A 137 1.84 25.86 11.42
N ALA A 138 2.16 25.73 10.12
CA ALA A 138 3.37 26.32 9.55
C ALA A 138 3.41 27.84 9.74
N VAL A 139 2.31 28.51 9.47
CA VAL A 139 2.19 29.96 9.65
C VAL A 139 2.26 30.32 11.15
N ASP A 140 1.58 29.58 12.02
CA ASP A 140 1.51 29.88 13.45
C ASP A 140 2.82 29.61 14.19
N CYS A 141 3.61 28.62 13.76
CA CYS A 141 4.91 28.29 14.35
C CYS A 141 6.09 29.02 13.70
N ASP A 142 5.83 29.96 12.78
CA ASP A 142 6.87 30.70 12.03
C ASP A 142 7.80 29.75 11.26
N TRP A 143 7.25 28.75 10.62
CA TRP A 143 7.96 27.75 9.78
C TRP A 143 9.01 26.92 10.53
N ASP A 144 8.88 26.75 11.87
CA ASP A 144 9.75 25.86 12.63
C ASP A 144 9.55 24.41 12.18
N PHE A 145 10.48 23.91 11.36
CA PHE A 145 10.38 22.59 10.77
C PHE A 145 10.41 21.47 11.83
N SER A 146 11.00 21.70 13.00
CA SER A 146 11.00 20.71 14.09
C SER A 146 9.62 20.52 14.70
N VAL A 147 8.80 21.57 14.71
CA VAL A 147 7.39 21.53 15.10
C VAL A 147 6.57 20.82 14.02
N LEU A 148 6.79 21.22 12.74
CA LEU A 148 6.08 20.66 11.60
C LEU A 148 6.30 19.15 11.46
N GLU A 149 7.54 18.66 11.64
CA GLU A 149 7.83 17.22 11.65
C GLU A 149 6.92 16.46 12.63
N LYS A 150 6.80 16.94 13.87
CA LYS A 150 6.00 16.29 14.91
C LYS A 150 4.51 16.29 14.57
N VAL A 151 4.01 17.39 14.01
CA VAL A 151 2.61 17.51 13.61
C VAL A 151 2.31 16.59 12.43
N CYS A 152 3.14 16.62 11.38
CA CYS A 152 2.99 15.75 10.22
C CYS A 152 3.07 14.27 10.62
N GLU A 153 4.05 13.88 11.46
CA GLU A 153 4.17 12.52 11.99
C GLU A 153 2.88 12.06 12.68
N LYS A 154 2.33 12.93 13.54
CA LYS A 154 1.13 12.62 14.29
C LYS A 154 -0.13 12.64 13.44
N MET A 155 -0.25 13.59 12.51
CA MET A 155 -1.41 13.70 11.62
C MET A 155 -1.45 12.57 10.59
N LEU A 156 -0.31 12.16 10.03
CA LEU A 156 -0.24 10.98 9.17
C LEU A 156 -0.39 9.66 9.97
N GLN A 157 -0.57 9.77 11.30
CA GLN A 157 -0.64 8.63 12.21
C GLN A 157 0.55 7.67 12.04
N MET A 158 1.67 8.24 11.62
CA MET A 158 2.93 7.53 11.46
C MET A 158 3.56 7.37 12.85
N GLU A 159 2.91 6.61 13.73
CA GLU A 159 3.51 6.28 15.04
C GLU A 159 4.83 5.53 14.89
N THR A 160 5.16 5.18 13.67
CA THR A 160 6.52 4.82 13.26
C THR A 160 6.65 4.92 11.75
N VAL A 161 7.78 5.39 11.30
CA VAL A 161 8.33 5.31 9.94
C VAL A 161 8.27 3.87 9.33
N ASN A 162 7.83 2.91 10.09
CA ASN A 162 7.68 1.51 9.72
C ASN A 162 6.33 1.16 9.08
N ASN A 163 5.33 2.03 9.09
CA ASN A 163 4.02 1.68 8.54
C ASN A 163 3.81 2.14 7.08
N TYR A 164 4.89 2.24 6.30
CA TYR A 164 4.75 2.43 4.85
C TYR A 164 3.99 1.27 4.18
N VAL A 165 3.88 0.11 4.83
CA VAL A 165 3.07 -1.01 4.35
C VAL A 165 1.59 -0.62 4.26
N ALA A 166 1.05 0.12 5.24
CA ALA A 166 -0.33 0.61 5.17
C ALA A 166 -0.55 1.53 3.96
N VAL A 167 0.41 2.41 3.69
CA VAL A 167 0.37 3.29 2.50
C VAL A 167 0.36 2.47 1.21
N LEU A 168 1.21 1.45 1.13
CA LEU A 168 1.22 0.54 -0.02
C LEU A 168 -0.08 -0.26 -0.16
N VAL A 169 -0.70 -0.64 0.96
CA VAL A 169 -2.02 -1.31 0.97
C VAL A 169 -3.08 -0.39 0.37
N HIS A 170 -3.16 0.87 0.80
CA HIS A 170 -4.12 1.84 0.27
C HIS A 170 -3.92 2.05 -1.23
N GLN A 171 -2.70 2.41 -1.65
CA GLN A 171 -2.39 2.64 -3.05
C GLN A 171 -2.75 1.42 -3.92
N LYS A 172 -2.28 0.24 -3.54
CA LYS A 172 -2.50 -0.97 -4.33
C LYS A 172 -3.95 -1.43 -4.33
N SER A 173 -4.69 -1.22 -3.25
CA SER A 173 -6.13 -1.49 -3.18
C SER A 173 -6.90 -0.66 -4.21
N HIS A 174 -6.59 0.64 -4.32
CA HIS A 174 -7.18 1.51 -5.33
C HIS A 174 -6.76 1.16 -6.75
N GLU A 175 -5.46 0.93 -7.00
CA GLU A 175 -4.94 0.50 -8.32
C GLU A 175 -5.62 -0.77 -8.82
N LEU A 176 -5.94 -1.69 -7.93
CA LEU A 176 -6.62 -2.94 -8.24
C LEU A 176 -8.16 -2.84 -8.19
N GLY A 177 -8.72 -1.66 -7.89
CA GLY A 177 -10.15 -1.42 -7.90
C GLY A 177 -10.93 -2.08 -6.75
N PHE A 178 -10.24 -2.42 -5.65
CA PHE A 178 -10.91 -2.89 -4.42
C PHE A 178 -11.49 -1.74 -3.59
N GLY A 179 -11.11 -0.50 -3.89
CA GLY A 179 -11.52 0.69 -3.15
C GLY A 179 -10.76 0.90 -1.85
N GLU A 180 -11.33 1.69 -0.95
CA GLU A 180 -10.73 2.08 0.31
C GLU A 180 -10.62 0.91 1.28
N PRO A 181 -9.43 0.58 1.81
CA PRO A 181 -9.28 -0.39 2.90
C PRO A 181 -9.94 0.11 4.18
N LEU A 182 -10.76 -0.72 4.81
CA LEU A 182 -11.48 -0.37 6.04
C LEU A 182 -10.82 -1.04 7.25
N TYR A 183 -10.40 -0.25 8.23
CA TYR A 183 -9.68 -0.71 9.40
C TYR A 183 -10.56 -0.77 10.66
N ARG A 184 -10.25 -1.69 11.56
CA ARG A 184 -10.85 -1.79 12.89
C ARG A 184 -9.88 -2.29 13.93
N CYS A 185 -9.87 -1.65 15.11
CA CYS A 185 -9.20 -2.11 16.31
C CYS A 185 -10.21 -2.76 17.27
N GLY A 186 -9.90 -3.95 17.79
CA GLY A 186 -10.69 -4.64 18.84
C GLY A 186 -11.43 -5.90 18.38
N GLU A 187 -11.99 -6.64 19.35
CA GLU A 187 -12.43 -8.03 19.31
C GLU A 187 -13.15 -8.50 18.05
N TYR A 188 -12.55 -9.52 17.43
CA TYR A 188 -13.24 -10.44 16.53
C TYR A 188 -13.68 -11.68 17.33
N GLN A 189 -14.97 -11.95 17.40
CA GLN A 189 -15.50 -13.03 18.27
C GLN A 189 -15.95 -14.29 17.55
N SER A 190 -15.89 -14.43 16.23
CA SER A 190 -16.12 -15.75 15.62
C SER A 190 -15.83 -15.83 14.13
N ASP A 191 -15.51 -17.04 13.67
CA ASP A 191 -15.33 -17.44 12.27
C ASP A 191 -16.66 -17.62 11.52
N SER A 192 -17.80 -17.09 12.02
CA SER A 192 -19.10 -17.26 11.41
C SER A 192 -19.48 -16.09 10.50
N PRO A 193 -20.11 -16.34 9.33
CA PRO A 193 -20.62 -15.30 8.44
C PRO A 193 -21.63 -14.34 9.10
N ASP A 194 -22.35 -14.79 10.13
CA ASP A 194 -23.32 -13.97 10.85
C ASP A 194 -22.64 -13.00 11.83
N ALA A 195 -21.46 -13.37 12.36
CA ALA A 195 -20.64 -12.45 13.13
C ALA A 195 -20.04 -11.35 12.26
N PHE A 196 -19.78 -11.63 10.98
CA PHE A 196 -19.32 -10.64 10.01
C PHE A 196 -20.44 -9.63 9.68
N ARG A 197 -21.69 -10.06 9.48
CA ARG A 197 -22.84 -9.14 9.26
C ARG A 197 -23.13 -8.26 10.47
N SER A 198 -23.02 -8.80 11.68
CA SER A 198 -23.15 -8.00 12.90
C SER A 198 -21.96 -7.04 13.08
N PHE A 199 -20.81 -7.36 12.48
CA PHE A 199 -19.62 -6.55 12.42
C PHE A 199 -19.79 -5.37 11.43
N GLU A 200 -20.36 -5.57 10.25
CA GLU A 200 -20.71 -4.49 9.31
C GLU A 200 -21.71 -3.52 9.92
N ASN A 201 -22.76 -4.03 10.57
CA ASN A 201 -23.76 -3.23 11.27
C ASN A 201 -23.16 -2.43 12.46
N LEU A 202 -22.14 -2.97 13.14
CA LEU A 202 -21.40 -2.25 14.20
C LEU A 202 -20.44 -1.20 13.65
N TRP A 203 -19.93 -1.39 12.43
CA TRP A 203 -19.11 -0.42 11.73
C TRP A 203 -19.96 0.77 11.28
N GLU A 204 -21.09 0.54 10.61
CA GLU A 204 -22.04 1.58 10.20
C GLU A 204 -22.63 2.35 11.39
N THR A 205 -22.93 1.69 12.50
CA THR A 205 -23.50 2.32 13.69
C THR A 205 -22.45 3.02 14.58
N ARG A 206 -21.17 2.63 14.53
CA ARG A 206 -20.11 3.23 15.36
C ARG A 206 -19.35 4.38 14.71
N ILE A 207 -19.42 4.56 13.39
CA ILE A 207 -18.99 5.80 12.73
C ILE A 207 -19.81 7.00 13.27
N GLY A 208 -21.08 6.78 13.63
CA GLY A 208 -21.92 7.80 14.25
C GLY A 208 -21.72 8.05 15.75
N ASN A 209 -21.08 7.13 16.50
CA ASN A 209 -20.89 7.25 17.96
C ASN A 209 -19.44 6.99 18.37
N ARG A 210 -18.66 8.00 18.25
CA ARG A 210 -17.26 8.19 18.59
C ARG A 210 -16.89 7.74 19.99
N ARG A 211 -16.10 6.73 20.10
CA ARG A 211 -14.98 6.62 21.05
C ARG A 211 -14.02 5.57 20.51
N TRP A 212 -13.04 6.01 19.75
CA TRP A 212 -11.78 5.31 19.59
C TRP A 212 -11.05 5.39 20.94
N GLY A 213 -11.52 4.66 21.90
CA GLY A 213 -10.99 4.63 23.24
C GLY A 213 -10.65 3.21 23.60
N ALA A 214 -9.37 2.99 23.88
CA ALA A 214 -8.78 1.79 24.45
C ALA A 214 -9.06 0.52 23.63
N SER A 215 -8.06 0.09 22.85
CA SER A 215 -8.00 -1.26 22.34
C SER A 215 -8.08 -2.24 23.50
N SER A 216 -9.19 -2.97 23.61
CA SER A 216 -9.25 -4.07 24.55
C SER A 216 -8.37 -5.20 24.03
N LYS A 217 -7.48 -5.71 24.87
CA LYS A 217 -6.76 -6.95 24.60
C LYS A 217 -7.76 -8.09 24.46
N ASN A 218 -7.53 -8.97 23.52
CA ASN A 218 -8.29 -10.20 23.41
C ASN A 218 -8.15 -10.99 24.74
N PRO A 219 -9.24 -11.26 25.47
CA PRO A 219 -9.16 -11.87 26.79
C PRO A 219 -8.63 -13.31 26.78
N LYS A 220 -8.64 -13.96 25.61
CA LYS A 220 -8.14 -15.33 25.45
C LYS A 220 -6.63 -15.38 25.16
N THR A 221 -6.13 -14.44 24.39
CA THR A 221 -4.72 -14.43 23.94
C THR A 221 -3.86 -13.42 24.70
N GLY A 222 -4.48 -12.40 25.33
CA GLY A 222 -3.76 -11.30 25.96
C GLY A 222 -3.15 -10.31 24.96
N LEU A 223 -3.36 -10.53 23.64
CA LEU A 223 -2.83 -9.72 22.56
C LEU A 223 -3.88 -8.73 22.05
N HIS A 224 -3.43 -7.71 21.33
CA HIS A 224 -4.30 -6.81 20.59
C HIS A 224 -4.63 -7.40 19.23
N ASP A 225 -5.89 -7.32 18.81
CA ASP A 225 -6.34 -7.70 17.48
C ASP A 225 -6.64 -6.45 16.65
N TYR A 226 -6.19 -6.45 15.40
CA TYR A 226 -6.48 -5.42 14.43
C TYR A 226 -6.95 -6.04 13.13
N SER A 227 -7.93 -5.46 12.47
CA SER A 227 -8.52 -6.05 11.27
C SER A 227 -8.61 -5.05 10.13
N ILE A 228 -8.53 -5.55 8.90
CA ILE A 228 -8.71 -4.79 7.67
C ILE A 228 -9.65 -5.54 6.73
N LYS A 229 -10.57 -4.80 6.10
CA LYS A 229 -11.40 -5.28 4.99
C LYS A 229 -10.95 -4.62 3.71
N ILE A 230 -10.75 -5.42 2.64
CA ILE A 230 -10.40 -4.96 1.29
C ILE A 230 -11.37 -5.63 0.32
N GLY A 231 -12.30 -4.86 -0.25
CA GLY A 231 -13.43 -5.43 -0.98
C GLY A 231 -14.22 -6.41 -0.11
N GLU A 232 -14.36 -7.67 -0.55
CA GLU A 232 -15.00 -8.73 0.23
C GLU A 232 -14.02 -9.55 1.09
N HIS A 233 -12.73 -9.22 1.05
CA HIS A 233 -11.69 -9.96 1.77
C HIS A 233 -11.43 -9.34 3.14
N PHE A 234 -11.21 -10.19 4.13
CA PHE A 234 -11.04 -9.81 5.53
C PHE A 234 -9.77 -10.43 6.12
N PHE A 235 -8.98 -9.60 6.81
CA PHE A 235 -7.72 -10.02 7.42
C PHE A 235 -7.67 -9.59 8.88
N VAL A 236 -7.00 -10.40 9.72
CA VAL A 236 -6.76 -10.10 11.13
C VAL A 236 -5.27 -10.19 11.40
N GLY A 237 -4.75 -9.18 12.08
CA GLY A 237 -3.41 -9.14 12.65
C GLY A 237 -3.48 -9.11 14.16
N THR A 238 -2.52 -9.74 14.83
CA THR A 238 -2.38 -9.75 16.29
C THR A 238 -1.01 -9.24 16.67
N GLY A 239 -0.91 -8.58 17.83
CA GLY A 239 0.36 -8.06 18.35
C GLY A 239 0.31 -7.74 19.83
N ASP A 240 1.45 -7.54 20.45
CA ASP A 240 1.57 -7.19 21.87
C ASP A 240 0.97 -5.81 22.17
N ASP A 241 0.91 -4.96 21.17
CA ASP A 241 0.25 -3.66 21.17
C ASP A 241 -0.55 -3.45 19.87
N VAL A 242 -1.30 -2.34 19.80
CA VAL A 242 -2.14 -1.98 18.65
C VAL A 242 -1.31 -1.76 17.40
N PHE A 243 -0.11 -1.20 17.54
CA PHE A 243 0.79 -0.92 16.43
C PHE A 243 1.26 -2.22 15.75
N HIS A 244 1.78 -3.17 16.53
CA HIS A 244 2.22 -4.47 16.00
C HIS A 244 1.05 -5.27 15.42
N ALA A 245 -0.14 -5.20 16.03
CA ALA A 245 -1.33 -5.83 15.48
C ALA A 245 -1.73 -5.21 14.12
N LYS A 246 -1.68 -3.86 14.01
CA LYS A 246 -1.95 -3.16 12.75
C LYS A 246 -0.90 -3.50 11.70
N LEU A 247 0.38 -3.47 12.04
CA LEU A 247 1.46 -3.83 11.12
C LEU A 247 1.30 -5.28 10.60
N ALA A 248 0.93 -6.21 11.48
CA ALA A 248 0.71 -7.60 11.10
C ALA A 248 -0.45 -7.76 10.09
N VAL A 249 -1.54 -7.01 10.25
CA VAL A 249 -2.66 -7.06 9.31
C VAL A 249 -2.35 -6.36 8.00
N ASP A 250 -1.65 -5.22 8.04
CA ASP A 250 -1.24 -4.50 6.83
C ASP A 250 -0.33 -5.36 5.95
N LYS A 251 0.60 -6.08 6.56
CA LYS A 251 1.45 -7.05 5.86
C LYS A 251 0.62 -8.12 5.14
N LYS A 252 -0.35 -8.73 5.81
CA LYS A 252 -1.24 -9.73 5.21
C LYS A 252 -2.05 -9.16 4.05
N ALA A 253 -2.60 -7.98 4.23
CA ALA A 253 -3.38 -7.28 3.23
C ALA A 253 -2.54 -6.92 1.99
N TYR A 254 -1.33 -6.41 2.20
CA TYR A 254 -0.40 -6.10 1.11
C TYR A 254 -0.04 -7.34 0.30
N MET A 255 0.26 -8.44 0.98
CA MET A 255 0.54 -9.72 0.34
C MET A 255 -0.61 -10.19 -0.55
N PHE A 256 -1.84 -10.12 -0.05
CA PHE A 256 -3.03 -10.43 -0.84
C PHE A 256 -3.12 -9.55 -2.10
N LEU A 257 -2.92 -8.24 -1.96
CA LEU A 257 -3.02 -7.31 -3.09
C LEU A 257 -1.93 -7.56 -4.15
N VAL A 258 -0.69 -7.81 -3.73
CA VAL A 258 0.38 -8.19 -4.66
C VAL A 258 0.04 -9.48 -5.39
N HIS A 259 -0.52 -10.45 -4.69
CA HIS A 259 -0.95 -11.71 -5.27
C HIS A 259 -2.07 -11.52 -6.30
N GLU A 260 -3.08 -10.71 -6.01
CA GLU A 260 -4.15 -10.37 -6.96
C GLU A 260 -3.62 -9.60 -8.19
N GLU A 261 -2.62 -8.75 -8.01
CA GLU A 261 -1.94 -8.09 -9.13
C GLU A 261 -1.25 -9.12 -10.04
N ILE A 262 -0.52 -10.06 -9.46
CA ILE A 262 0.15 -11.14 -10.20
C ILE A 262 -0.90 -11.99 -10.94
N LYS A 263 -1.97 -12.41 -10.27
CA LYS A 263 -3.07 -13.17 -10.91
C LYS A 263 -3.65 -12.44 -12.12
N ARG A 264 -3.88 -11.13 -12.02
CA ARG A 264 -4.39 -10.34 -13.14
C ARG A 264 -3.42 -10.30 -14.30
N LYS A 265 -2.11 -10.12 -14.00
CA LYS A 265 -1.05 -10.16 -15.01
C LYS A 265 -0.96 -11.53 -15.68
N LEU A 266 -1.10 -12.61 -14.91
CA LEU A 266 -1.06 -13.98 -15.42
C LEU A 266 -2.30 -14.33 -16.28
N ARG A 267 -3.49 -13.82 -15.94
CA ARG A 267 -4.71 -13.99 -16.75
C ARG A 267 -4.64 -13.26 -18.10
N ALA A 268 -3.81 -12.24 -18.22
CA ALA A 268 -3.59 -11.48 -19.46
C ALA A 268 -2.42 -12.01 -20.32
N VAL A 269 -1.96 -13.25 -20.08
CA VAL A 269 -0.82 -13.85 -20.77
C VAL A 269 -1.13 -14.09 -22.25
N ASP A 270 -0.23 -13.63 -23.11
CA ASP A 270 -0.28 -13.89 -24.54
C ASP A 270 0.44 -15.21 -24.89
N TYR A 271 -0.33 -16.27 -25.08
CA TYR A 271 0.18 -17.57 -25.50
C TYR A 271 0.52 -17.64 -27.01
N THR A 272 0.20 -16.62 -27.80
CA THR A 272 0.52 -16.60 -29.24
C THR A 272 2.00 -16.33 -29.50
N ASN A 273 2.68 -15.64 -28.56
CA ASN A 273 4.12 -15.40 -28.62
C ASN A 273 4.80 -15.65 -27.26
N PRO A 274 4.90 -16.92 -26.84
CA PRO A 274 5.38 -17.28 -25.51
C PRO A 274 6.83 -16.85 -25.23
N VAL A 275 7.70 -16.76 -26.24
CA VAL A 275 9.08 -16.26 -26.06
C VAL A 275 9.08 -14.79 -25.66
N SER A 276 8.27 -13.96 -26.32
CA SER A 276 8.13 -12.54 -25.96
C SER A 276 7.51 -12.36 -24.58
N GLN A 277 6.50 -13.18 -24.25
CA GLN A 277 5.83 -13.13 -22.96
C GLN A 277 6.76 -13.51 -21.80
N LEU A 278 7.58 -14.55 -21.96
CA LEU A 278 8.61 -14.92 -20.97
C LEU A 278 9.66 -13.81 -20.82
N HIS A 279 10.06 -13.17 -21.93
CA HIS A 279 10.98 -12.04 -21.87
C HIS A 279 10.38 -10.83 -21.13
N GLU A 280 9.11 -10.53 -21.35
CA GLU A 280 8.38 -9.50 -20.61
C GLU A 280 8.31 -9.82 -19.11
N PHE A 281 8.03 -11.06 -18.74
CA PHE A 281 8.03 -11.51 -17.35
C PHE A 281 9.42 -11.37 -16.70
N MET A 282 10.47 -11.70 -17.43
CA MET A 282 11.85 -11.48 -16.99
C MET A 282 12.15 -10.00 -16.75
N GLN A 283 11.80 -9.12 -17.70
CA GLN A 283 11.99 -7.66 -17.53
C GLN A 283 11.24 -7.09 -16.33
N LYS A 284 10.04 -7.64 -16.04
CA LYS A 284 9.22 -7.28 -14.89
C LYS A 284 9.67 -7.99 -13.59
N LYS A 285 10.78 -8.71 -13.60
CA LYS A 285 11.31 -9.50 -12.48
C LYS A 285 10.31 -10.51 -11.90
N ILE A 286 9.40 -11.02 -12.71
CA ILE A 286 8.43 -12.06 -12.34
C ILE A 286 9.08 -13.44 -12.43
N ILE A 287 9.99 -13.63 -13.40
CA ILE A 287 10.78 -14.86 -13.59
C ILE A 287 12.25 -14.51 -13.82
N PHE A 288 13.14 -15.48 -13.61
CA PHE A 288 14.54 -15.40 -14.01
C PHE A 288 14.71 -15.58 -15.52
N GLU A 289 15.92 -15.32 -16.00
CA GLU A 289 16.23 -15.42 -17.43
C GLU A 289 15.99 -16.81 -17.97
N PRO A 290 15.12 -16.99 -19.01
CA PRO A 290 14.91 -18.27 -19.64
C PRO A 290 16.16 -18.71 -20.42
N ARG A 291 16.71 -19.86 -20.08
CA ARG A 291 17.88 -20.44 -20.75
C ARG A 291 17.44 -21.45 -21.77
N TYR A 292 17.83 -21.22 -23.04
CA TYR A 292 17.51 -22.06 -24.19
C TYR A 292 18.73 -22.83 -24.64
N GLU A 293 18.62 -24.16 -24.74
CA GLU A 293 19.64 -25.05 -25.30
C GLU A 293 19.09 -25.69 -26.58
N PHE A 294 19.91 -25.75 -27.64
CA PHE A 294 19.51 -26.29 -28.90
C PHE A 294 20.45 -27.43 -29.31
N PHE A 295 19.85 -28.52 -29.82
CA PHE A 295 20.54 -29.63 -30.41
C PHE A 295 19.97 -29.87 -31.83
N GLU A 296 20.85 -30.14 -32.79
CA GLU A 296 20.49 -30.51 -34.14
C GLU A 296 20.87 -31.97 -34.35
N TYR A 297 19.99 -32.76 -34.90
CA TYR A 297 20.23 -34.12 -35.35
C TYR A 297 19.46 -34.34 -36.64
N HIS A 298 19.66 -35.50 -37.31
CA HIS A 298 19.02 -35.79 -38.58
C HIS A 298 18.12 -37.01 -38.47
N ASP A 299 16.99 -36.97 -39.17
CA ASP A 299 16.08 -38.10 -39.28
C ASP A 299 16.66 -39.20 -40.13
N SER A 300 15.93 -40.33 -40.29
CA SER A 300 16.34 -41.46 -41.12
C SER A 300 16.48 -41.11 -42.62
N ASN A 301 15.94 -39.98 -43.05
CA ASN A 301 16.01 -39.47 -44.43
C ASN A 301 17.08 -38.40 -44.61
N GLY A 302 17.84 -38.07 -43.55
CA GLY A 302 18.88 -37.05 -43.56
C GLY A 302 18.38 -35.63 -43.42
N ASN A 303 17.12 -35.40 -43.07
CA ASN A 303 16.58 -34.05 -42.82
C ASN A 303 16.95 -33.56 -41.41
N PRO A 304 17.29 -32.29 -41.26
CA PRO A 304 17.62 -31.73 -39.95
C PRO A 304 16.39 -31.67 -39.04
N ILE A 305 16.55 -32.14 -37.81
CA ILE A 305 15.58 -32.03 -36.71
C ILE A 305 16.22 -31.22 -35.59
N TRP A 306 15.50 -30.22 -35.14
CA TRP A 306 15.90 -29.37 -34.01
C TRP A 306 15.22 -29.82 -32.74
N ARG A 307 15.98 -29.92 -31.67
CA ARG A 307 15.47 -30.07 -30.30
C ARG A 307 15.83 -28.82 -29.53
N CYS A 308 14.82 -28.19 -28.92
CA CYS A 308 15.00 -27.07 -28.02
C CYS A 308 14.58 -27.47 -26.60
N SER A 309 15.42 -27.21 -25.61
CA SER A 309 15.03 -27.27 -24.21
C SER A 309 15.11 -25.88 -23.62
N VAL A 310 14.14 -25.54 -22.76
CA VAL A 310 14.11 -24.29 -21.98
C VAL A 310 13.93 -24.59 -20.51
N SER A 311 14.65 -23.85 -19.68
CA SER A 311 14.51 -23.86 -18.22
C SER A 311 14.69 -22.44 -17.67
N LEU A 312 14.19 -22.20 -16.47
CA LEU A 312 14.54 -21.01 -15.71
C LEU A 312 15.79 -21.30 -14.87
N GLU A 313 16.52 -20.28 -14.50
CA GLU A 313 17.68 -20.42 -13.61
C GLU A 313 17.25 -21.06 -12.30
N GLY A 314 18.01 -22.05 -11.83
CA GLY A 314 17.69 -22.81 -10.62
C GLY A 314 16.61 -23.90 -10.78
N MET A 315 15.94 -24.01 -11.94
CA MET A 315 14.99 -25.11 -12.19
C MET A 315 15.71 -26.43 -12.49
N SER A 316 15.23 -27.51 -11.89
CA SER A 316 15.59 -28.89 -12.28
C SER A 316 14.81 -29.36 -13.50
N GLU A 317 13.63 -28.79 -13.75
CA GLU A 317 12.75 -29.18 -14.85
C GLU A 317 13.10 -28.42 -16.13
N LYS A 318 13.16 -29.16 -17.26
CA LYS A 318 13.36 -28.61 -18.60
C LYS A 318 12.16 -28.91 -19.47
N PHE A 319 11.67 -27.92 -20.17
CA PHE A 319 10.58 -28.07 -21.15
C PHE A 319 11.17 -28.23 -22.55
N VAL A 320 10.78 -29.32 -23.24
CA VAL A 320 11.41 -29.72 -24.48
C VAL A 320 10.41 -29.72 -25.63
N ALA A 321 10.86 -29.27 -26.80
CA ALA A 321 10.17 -29.40 -28.08
C ALA A 321 11.12 -29.85 -29.18
N GLU A 322 10.59 -30.58 -30.19
CA GLU A 322 11.33 -31.08 -31.34
C GLU A 322 10.56 -30.77 -32.62
N GLY A 323 11.30 -30.45 -33.70
CA GLY A 323 10.68 -30.13 -34.97
C GLY A 323 11.71 -29.72 -36.04
N VAL A 324 11.23 -29.40 -37.22
CA VAL A 324 12.06 -29.07 -38.38
C VAL A 324 12.55 -27.61 -38.39
N SER A 325 11.96 -26.76 -37.62
CA SER A 325 12.28 -25.32 -37.56
C SER A 325 12.80 -24.94 -36.16
N LYS A 326 14.01 -24.41 -36.10
CA LYS A 326 14.63 -23.91 -34.88
C LYS A 326 13.77 -22.81 -34.18
N LYS A 327 13.07 -22.00 -34.99
CA LYS A 327 12.18 -20.94 -34.47
C LYS A 327 10.95 -21.55 -33.81
N ASP A 328 10.33 -22.53 -34.47
CA ASP A 328 9.07 -23.13 -34.02
C ASP A 328 9.27 -23.95 -32.72
N VAL A 329 10.35 -24.76 -32.67
CA VAL A 329 10.68 -25.53 -31.48
C VAL A 329 11.01 -24.63 -30.29
N LYS A 330 11.60 -23.43 -30.53
CA LYS A 330 11.81 -22.44 -29.47
C LYS A 330 10.48 -21.91 -28.92
N GLN A 331 9.54 -21.57 -29.79
CA GLN A 331 8.22 -21.09 -29.42
C GLN A 331 7.44 -22.17 -28.67
N GLU A 332 7.47 -23.41 -29.17
CA GLU A 332 6.76 -24.52 -28.53
C GLU A 332 7.33 -24.85 -27.13
N ALA A 333 8.66 -24.92 -26.98
CA ALA A 333 9.29 -25.14 -25.68
C ALA A 333 8.97 -24.02 -24.70
N ALA A 334 9.05 -22.77 -25.16
CA ALA A 334 8.67 -21.60 -24.37
C ALA A 334 7.18 -21.62 -23.96
N GLY A 335 6.29 -22.07 -24.86
CA GLY A 335 4.86 -22.24 -24.57
C GLY A 335 4.61 -23.26 -23.46
N LYS A 336 5.30 -24.40 -23.49
CA LYS A 336 5.21 -25.43 -22.42
C LYS A 336 5.66 -24.88 -21.07
N LEU A 337 6.78 -24.15 -21.03
CA LEU A 337 7.26 -23.50 -19.82
C LEU A 337 6.24 -22.47 -19.33
N LEU A 338 5.71 -21.62 -20.23
CA LEU A 338 4.74 -20.57 -19.88
C LEU A 338 3.45 -21.15 -19.31
N HIS A 339 2.92 -22.23 -19.93
CA HIS A 339 1.74 -22.94 -19.41
C HIS A 339 1.98 -23.49 -18.01
N ALA A 340 3.06 -24.25 -17.83
CA ALA A 340 3.37 -24.84 -16.52
C ALA A 340 3.57 -23.76 -15.44
N PHE A 341 4.20 -22.65 -15.82
CA PHE A 341 4.40 -21.52 -14.92
C PHE A 341 3.07 -20.88 -14.50
N VAL A 342 2.18 -20.59 -15.46
CA VAL A 342 0.88 -19.95 -15.17
C VAL A 342 -0.04 -20.89 -14.40
N GLU A 343 -0.14 -22.16 -14.76
CA GLU A 343 -0.94 -23.17 -14.05
C GLU A 343 -0.51 -23.29 -12.59
N THR A 344 0.79 -23.42 -12.34
CA THR A 344 1.32 -23.49 -10.99
C THR A 344 1.02 -22.23 -10.18
N ALA A 345 1.23 -21.06 -10.79
CA ALA A 345 0.99 -19.78 -10.11
C ALA A 345 -0.49 -19.55 -9.83
N VAL A 346 -1.40 -20.09 -10.64
CA VAL A 346 -2.86 -20.03 -10.41
C VAL A 346 -3.28 -21.03 -9.34
N GLU A 347 -2.85 -22.29 -9.41
CA GLU A 347 -3.19 -23.33 -8.44
C GLU A 347 -2.74 -22.98 -7.02
N GLU A 348 -1.50 -22.50 -6.85
CA GLU A 348 -0.99 -22.10 -5.55
C GLU A 348 -1.66 -20.81 -5.02
N SER A 349 -2.25 -20.03 -5.92
CA SER A 349 -3.04 -18.85 -5.56
C SER A 349 -4.38 -19.20 -4.93
N GLU A 350 -4.90 -20.39 -5.13
CA GLU A 350 -6.17 -20.86 -4.54
C GLU A 350 -5.97 -21.50 -3.16
N GLU A 351 -4.76 -21.99 -2.85
CA GLU A 351 -4.40 -22.53 -1.52
C GLU A 351 -3.73 -21.48 -0.63
N TRP A 352 -4.52 -20.61 -0.07
CA TRP A 352 -4.06 -19.57 0.88
C TRP A 352 -3.50 -20.15 2.19
N LYS A 353 -2.31 -20.72 2.16
CA LYS A 353 -1.53 -21.03 3.36
C LYS A 353 -0.31 -20.13 3.43
N ILE A 354 -0.45 -18.99 4.11
CA ILE A 354 0.70 -18.19 4.53
C ILE A 354 1.55 -19.04 5.49
N PRO A 355 2.88 -19.19 5.27
CA PRO A 355 3.85 -18.11 5.26
C PRO A 355 4.80 -18.05 4.05
N HIS A 356 4.50 -18.59 2.90
CA HIS A 356 5.45 -18.63 1.80
C HIS A 356 4.95 -17.79 0.60
N TYR A 357 5.16 -16.47 0.67
CA TYR A 357 4.89 -15.51 -0.41
C TYR A 357 5.48 -15.94 -1.76
N TYR A 358 6.55 -16.70 -1.71
CA TYR A 358 7.26 -17.20 -2.88
C TYR A 358 7.05 -18.69 -3.13
N SER A 359 6.16 -19.38 -2.41
CA SER A 359 6.08 -20.85 -2.50
C SER A 359 5.75 -21.36 -3.89
N GLY A 360 4.90 -20.66 -4.63
CA GLY A 360 4.56 -20.99 -5.99
C GLY A 360 5.69 -20.80 -6.99
N PHE A 361 6.43 -19.74 -6.82
CA PHE A 361 7.59 -19.43 -7.64
C PHE A 361 8.87 -20.02 -7.05
N ALA A 362 8.93 -20.17 -5.73
CA ALA A 362 10.12 -20.61 -5.00
C ALA A 362 10.54 -22.04 -5.34
N ARG A 363 9.64 -22.91 -5.80
CA ARG A 363 10.04 -24.23 -6.30
C ARG A 363 10.89 -24.17 -7.55
N PHE A 364 10.82 -23.04 -8.29
CA PHE A 364 11.61 -22.80 -9.50
C PHE A 364 12.92 -22.07 -9.23
N TRP A 365 13.19 -21.71 -7.98
CA TRP A 365 14.37 -20.92 -7.59
C TRP A 365 15.40 -21.78 -6.86
N SER A 366 16.69 -21.42 -7.03
CA SER A 366 17.76 -22.00 -6.23
C SER A 366 17.64 -21.53 -4.77
N ASP A 367 18.26 -22.30 -3.86
CA ASP A 367 18.27 -21.92 -2.43
C ASP A 367 19.00 -20.58 -2.20
N GLU A 368 19.97 -20.25 -3.06
CA GLU A 368 20.69 -18.98 -3.05
C GLU A 368 19.78 -17.80 -3.45
N GLN A 369 18.93 -17.98 -4.46
CA GLN A 369 17.96 -17.01 -4.92
C GLN A 369 16.83 -16.81 -3.90
N LYS A 370 16.37 -17.89 -3.25
CA LYS A 370 15.42 -17.81 -2.14
C LYS A 370 15.99 -16.98 -1.01
N LYS A 371 17.27 -17.24 -0.66
CA LYS A 371 17.97 -16.50 0.40
C LYS A 371 18.16 -15.02 0.05
N GLU A 372 18.57 -14.70 -1.19
CA GLU A 372 18.75 -13.33 -1.65
C GLU A 372 17.43 -12.56 -1.61
N LEU A 373 16.33 -13.22 -1.99
CA LEU A 373 14.99 -12.66 -1.95
C LEU A 373 14.46 -12.50 -0.53
N ASP A 374 14.72 -13.49 0.36
CA ASP A 374 14.41 -13.40 1.78
C ASP A 374 15.22 -12.25 2.44
N GLU A 375 16.46 -12.05 2.04
CA GLU A 375 17.28 -10.92 2.48
C GLU A 375 16.75 -9.58 1.96
N GLU A 376 16.31 -9.52 0.70
CA GLU A 376 15.66 -8.33 0.12
C GLU A 376 14.32 -8.05 0.79
N PHE A 377 13.53 -9.09 1.03
CA PHE A 377 12.27 -9.00 1.75
C PHE A 377 12.47 -8.56 3.20
N ASN A 378 13.39 -9.18 3.93
CA ASN A 378 13.71 -8.80 5.31
C ASN A 378 14.33 -7.39 5.40
N ARG A 379 15.04 -6.95 4.36
CA ARG A 379 15.54 -5.58 4.25
C ARG A 379 14.41 -4.57 4.01
N ALA A 380 13.44 -4.97 3.18
CA ALA A 380 12.24 -4.16 2.94
C ALA A 380 11.28 -4.18 4.14
N PHE A 381 11.28 -5.26 4.93
CA PHE A 381 10.39 -5.51 6.07
C PHE A 381 11.19 -6.05 7.27
N PRO A 382 12.06 -5.25 7.91
CA PRO A 382 13.01 -5.72 8.93
C PRO A 382 12.35 -6.38 10.15
N ASP A 383 11.08 -6.08 10.41
CA ASP A 383 10.33 -6.60 11.57
C ASP A 383 9.36 -7.75 11.19
N TRP A 384 9.64 -8.44 10.08
CA TRP A 384 8.77 -9.52 9.56
C TRP A 384 9.01 -10.89 10.22
N HIS A 385 9.52 -11.01 11.41
CA HIS A 385 9.73 -12.32 12.08
C HIS A 385 8.56 -12.72 12.92
#